data_c2f916fe4eb232313344ed261ce29009
#
_entry.id   c2f916fe4eb232313344ed261ce29009
#
_cell.length_a   1.000
_cell.length_b   1.000
_cell.length_c   1.000
_cell.angle_alpha   90.00
_cell.angle_beta   90.00
_cell.angle_gamma   90.00
#
_symmetry.space_group_name_H-M   'P 1'
#
loop_
_entity.id
_entity.type
_entity.pdbx_description
1 polymer ?
#
loop_
_entity_poly.entity_id
_entity_poly.type
_entity_poly.pdbx_seq_one_letter_code
_entity_poly.pdbx_strand_id
1 'polypeptide(L)'
;GANSIYSVFANANMPWPTVTLSDGKEIRLSQAGYSAGRQAPLREDRKMVFDTFWSVWQDYEATLGAIMNSQIQGLAFKTETRNYQSSLGRALFDDNMPPEVYETLVTEVNQSLPTLHRYFKLRKRMLGIKDEMRYYDIYPPLVNLEKPFSIEDSIEVTRRALKPLGAEYMAAYDLGVKNRWMHVYPSEGKRSGAYMSGGAYDVHPYVLLNHNDDFESASTFAHEYGHAVHSVLANTEQLWETASYSTFIAET
;
A
#
# COMPACT_ATOMS: atom_id res chain seq x y z
N GLY A 1 -10.35 2.96 -18.87
CA GLY A 1 -11.47 2.70 -17.95
C GLY A 1 -11.43 3.58 -16.72
N ALA A 2 -12.38 3.43 -15.80
CA ALA A 2 -12.52 4.26 -14.58
C ALA A 2 -11.22 4.30 -13.74
N ASN A 3 -10.55 3.16 -13.57
CA ASN A 3 -9.28 3.09 -12.83
C ASN A 3 -8.17 3.93 -13.46
N SER A 4 -8.08 3.99 -14.79
CA SER A 4 -7.08 4.82 -15.47
C SER A 4 -7.38 6.31 -15.30
N ILE A 5 -8.66 6.69 -15.34
CA ILE A 5 -9.09 8.08 -15.08
C ILE A 5 -8.74 8.46 -13.64
N TYR A 6 -9.09 7.63 -12.67
CA TYR A 6 -8.73 7.84 -11.27
C TYR A 6 -7.21 8.00 -11.08
N SER A 7 -6.42 7.11 -11.70
CA SER A 7 -4.96 7.14 -11.56
C SER A 7 -4.36 8.43 -12.10
N VAL A 8 -4.78 8.89 -13.28
CA VAL A 8 -4.30 10.18 -13.84
C VAL A 8 -4.76 11.34 -12.97
N PHE A 9 -6.03 11.34 -12.57
CA PHE A 9 -6.60 12.38 -11.74
C PHE A 9 -5.85 12.50 -10.40
N ALA A 10 -5.75 11.40 -9.65
CA ALA A 10 -5.19 11.39 -8.30
C ALA A 10 -3.67 11.67 -8.26
N ASN A 11 -2.91 11.24 -9.28
CA ASN A 11 -1.45 11.36 -9.26
C ASN A 11 -0.93 12.57 -10.05
N ALA A 12 -1.61 13.00 -11.12
CA ALA A 12 -1.11 14.05 -12.01
C ALA A 12 -1.90 15.37 -11.94
N ASN A 13 -3.21 15.32 -11.66
CA ASN A 13 -4.07 16.50 -11.79
C ASN A 13 -4.49 17.11 -10.45
N MET A 14 -4.41 16.37 -9.34
CA MET A 14 -4.79 16.91 -8.03
C MET A 14 -3.87 18.05 -7.61
N PRO A 15 -4.42 19.22 -7.21
CA PRO A 15 -3.64 20.40 -6.82
C PRO A 15 -3.17 20.28 -5.38
N TRP A 16 -2.25 19.38 -5.12
CA TRP A 16 -1.74 19.13 -3.77
C TRP A 16 -1.06 20.35 -3.17
N PRO A 17 -1.55 20.89 -2.04
CA PRO A 17 -0.95 22.02 -1.36
C PRO A 17 0.34 21.63 -0.65
N THR A 18 1.15 22.64 -0.35
CA THR A 18 2.28 22.53 0.58
C THR A 18 1.87 23.06 1.92
N VAL A 19 2.21 22.36 3.00
CA VAL A 19 2.04 22.80 4.39
C VAL A 19 3.37 22.88 5.09
N THR A 20 3.47 23.77 6.09
CA THR A 20 4.66 23.90 6.94
C THR A 20 4.34 23.35 8.32
N LEU A 21 5.08 22.33 8.77
CA LEU A 21 4.94 21.78 10.11
C LEU A 21 5.53 22.72 11.16
N SER A 22 5.24 22.47 12.43
CA SER A 22 5.70 23.29 13.56
C SER A 22 7.23 23.32 13.71
N ASP A 23 7.94 22.35 13.17
CA ASP A 23 9.42 22.32 13.11
C ASP A 23 10.02 23.09 11.93
N GLY A 24 9.18 23.71 11.09
CA GLY A 24 9.56 24.45 9.90
C GLY A 24 9.71 23.60 8.64
N LYS A 25 9.48 22.29 8.71
CA LYS A 25 9.56 21.40 7.53
C LYS A 25 8.37 21.64 6.61
N GLU A 26 8.64 21.87 5.33
CA GLU A 26 7.63 21.96 4.29
C GLU A 26 7.35 20.58 3.69
N ILE A 27 6.06 20.25 3.52
CA ILE A 27 5.60 19.00 2.92
C ILE A 27 4.53 19.32 1.88
N ARG A 28 4.77 18.94 0.62
CA ARG A 28 3.72 18.90 -0.39
C ARG A 28 2.81 17.70 -0.10
N LEU A 29 1.52 17.93 0.12
CA LEU A 29 0.55 16.92 0.56
C LEU A 29 0.04 16.04 -0.59
N SER A 30 0.93 15.55 -1.47
CA SER A 30 0.62 14.38 -2.30
C SER A 30 0.29 13.17 -1.41
N GLN A 31 -0.17 12.06 -1.98
CA GLN A 31 -0.41 10.85 -1.17
C GLN A 31 0.84 10.38 -0.41
N ALA A 32 2.03 10.46 -1.03
CA ALA A 32 3.30 10.16 -0.36
C ALA A 32 3.63 11.19 0.74
N GLY A 33 3.41 12.47 0.46
CA GLY A 33 3.60 13.54 1.46
C GLY A 33 2.63 13.44 2.62
N TYR A 34 1.38 13.06 2.38
CA TYR A 34 0.41 12.76 3.44
C TYR A 34 0.89 11.59 4.31
N SER A 35 1.43 10.51 3.72
CA SER A 35 1.98 9.38 4.47
C SER A 35 3.13 9.78 5.39
N ALA A 36 3.99 10.69 4.94
CA ALA A 36 5.05 11.26 5.78
C ALA A 36 4.48 12.20 6.86
N GLY A 37 3.59 13.12 6.48
CA GLY A 37 3.06 14.15 7.37
C GLY A 37 2.17 13.61 8.50
N ARG A 38 1.41 12.53 8.24
CA ARG A 38 0.56 11.88 9.27
C ARG A 38 1.35 11.23 10.41
N GLN A 39 2.68 11.12 10.27
CA GLN A 39 3.58 10.61 11.30
C GLN A 39 4.22 11.73 12.14
N ALA A 40 3.91 13.00 11.88
CA ALA A 40 4.45 14.14 12.61
C ALA A 40 4.32 13.95 14.14
N PRO A 41 5.35 14.33 14.93
CA PRO A 41 5.33 14.16 16.39
C PRO A 41 4.19 14.91 17.06
N LEU A 42 3.94 16.15 16.64
CA LEU A 42 2.91 17.00 17.21
C LEU A 42 1.53 16.65 16.64
N ARG A 43 0.55 16.56 17.53
CA ARG A 43 -0.83 16.22 17.17
C ARG A 43 -1.49 17.29 16.30
N GLU A 44 -1.18 18.55 16.57
CA GLU A 44 -1.68 19.71 15.82
C GLU A 44 -1.21 19.63 14.35
N ASP A 45 0.05 19.28 14.13
CA ASP A 45 0.59 19.09 12.78
C ASP A 45 -0.12 17.95 12.04
N ARG A 46 -0.33 16.81 12.72
CA ARG A 46 -1.07 15.68 12.13
C ARG A 46 -2.50 16.04 11.78
N LYS A 47 -3.16 16.81 12.65
CA LYS A 47 -4.52 17.32 12.40
C LYS A 47 -4.54 18.26 11.19
N MET A 48 -3.62 19.20 11.12
CA MET A 48 -3.48 20.13 9.98
C MET A 48 -3.25 19.36 8.68
N VAL A 49 -2.31 18.42 8.68
CA VAL A 49 -2.01 17.53 7.53
C VAL A 49 -3.26 16.77 7.10
N PHE A 50 -3.98 16.18 8.05
CA PHE A 50 -5.22 15.44 7.79
C PHE A 50 -6.30 16.35 7.19
N ASP A 51 -6.62 17.44 7.85
CA ASP A 51 -7.70 18.33 7.42
C ASP A 51 -7.41 18.92 6.03
N THR A 52 -6.17 19.37 5.80
CA THR A 52 -5.77 19.96 4.52
C THR A 52 -5.78 18.92 3.40
N PHE A 53 -5.27 17.72 3.63
CA PHE A 53 -5.25 16.65 2.61
C PHE A 53 -6.67 16.22 2.23
N TRP A 54 -7.54 15.99 3.20
CA TRP A 54 -8.89 15.52 2.94
C TRP A 54 -9.82 16.61 2.39
N SER A 55 -9.56 17.90 2.69
CA SER A 55 -10.31 19.00 2.07
C SER A 55 -10.11 19.03 0.55
N VAL A 56 -8.89 18.73 0.05
CA VAL A 56 -8.64 18.64 -1.38
C VAL A 56 -9.48 17.53 -2.02
N TRP A 57 -9.58 16.36 -1.39
CA TRP A 57 -10.44 15.28 -1.88
C TRP A 57 -11.91 15.67 -1.87
N GLN A 58 -12.37 16.39 -0.83
CA GLN A 58 -13.75 16.85 -0.70
C GLN A 58 -14.16 17.80 -1.83
N ASP A 59 -13.26 18.66 -2.27
CA ASP A 59 -13.50 19.58 -3.39
C ASP A 59 -13.82 18.84 -4.71
N TYR A 60 -13.42 17.58 -4.81
CA TYR A 60 -13.64 16.73 -5.99
C TYR A 60 -14.60 15.56 -5.75
N GLU A 61 -15.42 15.61 -4.69
CA GLU A 61 -16.34 14.53 -4.33
C GLU A 61 -17.23 14.09 -5.50
N ALA A 62 -17.81 15.05 -6.23
CA ALA A 62 -18.66 14.76 -7.38
C ALA A 62 -17.91 14.00 -8.51
N THR A 63 -16.67 14.40 -8.79
CA THR A 63 -15.83 13.74 -9.80
C THR A 63 -15.48 12.31 -9.36
N LEU A 64 -15.11 12.13 -8.10
CA LEU A 64 -14.81 10.82 -7.52
C LEU A 64 -16.04 9.91 -7.53
N GLY A 65 -17.21 10.47 -7.20
CA GLY A 65 -18.48 9.76 -7.27
C GLY A 65 -18.80 9.27 -8.69
N ALA A 66 -18.56 10.11 -9.70
CA ALA A 66 -18.75 9.73 -11.11
C ALA A 66 -17.77 8.62 -11.55
N ILE A 67 -16.49 8.71 -11.14
CA ILE A 67 -15.49 7.66 -11.40
C ILE A 67 -15.90 6.34 -10.74
N MET A 68 -16.30 6.38 -9.47
CA MET A 68 -16.75 5.21 -8.73
C MET A 68 -18.00 4.57 -9.37
N ASN A 69 -18.99 5.38 -9.75
CA ASN A 69 -20.18 4.89 -10.46
C ASN A 69 -19.79 4.21 -11.77
N SER A 70 -18.88 4.80 -12.55
CA SER A 70 -18.41 4.19 -13.80
C SER A 70 -17.73 2.83 -13.56
N GLN A 71 -16.97 2.69 -12.46
CA GLN A 71 -16.37 1.41 -12.07
C GLN A 71 -17.45 0.37 -11.72
N ILE A 72 -18.44 0.75 -10.90
CA ILE A 72 -19.53 -0.14 -10.49
C ILE A 72 -20.33 -0.61 -11.72
N GLN A 73 -20.69 0.29 -12.64
CA GLN A 73 -21.39 -0.06 -13.88
C GLN A 73 -20.56 -1.03 -14.73
N GLY A 74 -19.25 -0.82 -14.82
CA GLY A 74 -18.35 -1.74 -15.54
C GLY A 74 -18.27 -3.13 -14.90
N LEU A 75 -18.33 -3.22 -13.57
CA LEU A 75 -18.39 -4.50 -12.84
C LEU A 75 -19.74 -5.20 -13.06
N ALA A 76 -20.85 -4.47 -12.93
CA ALA A 76 -22.20 -4.99 -13.18
C ALA A 76 -22.32 -5.54 -14.61
N PHE A 77 -21.89 -4.76 -15.61
CA PHE A 77 -21.88 -5.21 -17.01
C PHE A 77 -21.12 -6.53 -17.20
N LYS A 78 -19.90 -6.65 -16.62
CA LYS A 78 -19.11 -7.89 -16.73
C LYS A 78 -19.77 -9.06 -16.03
N THR A 79 -20.44 -8.83 -14.90
CA THR A 79 -21.14 -9.86 -14.13
C THR A 79 -22.34 -10.39 -14.94
N GLU A 80 -23.17 -9.50 -15.43
CA GLU A 80 -24.40 -9.83 -16.15
C GLU A 80 -24.13 -10.47 -17.52
N THR A 81 -23.25 -9.86 -18.33
CA THR A 81 -22.98 -10.35 -19.70
C THR A 81 -22.28 -11.71 -19.73
N ARG A 82 -21.61 -12.10 -18.64
CA ARG A 82 -20.97 -13.40 -18.49
C ARG A 82 -21.73 -14.37 -17.59
N ASN A 83 -22.94 -13.99 -17.19
CA ASN A 83 -23.86 -14.81 -16.41
C ASN A 83 -23.29 -15.30 -15.07
N TYR A 84 -22.49 -14.46 -14.39
CA TYR A 84 -22.07 -14.75 -13.02
C TYR A 84 -23.18 -14.45 -12.03
N GLN A 85 -23.28 -15.23 -10.96
CA GLN A 85 -24.29 -15.05 -9.91
C GLN A 85 -24.12 -13.74 -9.12
N SER A 86 -22.88 -13.25 -9.00
CA SER A 86 -22.55 -12.03 -8.28
C SER A 86 -21.22 -11.45 -8.77
N SER A 87 -20.97 -10.17 -8.50
CA SER A 87 -19.68 -9.54 -8.75
C SER A 87 -18.55 -10.15 -7.92
N LEU A 88 -18.85 -10.64 -6.71
CA LEU A 88 -17.89 -11.39 -5.89
C LEU A 88 -17.53 -12.72 -6.56
N GLY A 89 -18.50 -13.52 -6.96
CA GLY A 89 -18.25 -14.78 -7.66
C GLY A 89 -17.44 -14.58 -8.95
N ARG A 90 -17.74 -13.51 -9.70
CA ARG A 90 -16.95 -13.14 -10.88
C ARG A 90 -15.50 -12.77 -10.50
N ALA A 91 -15.29 -12.03 -9.43
CA ALA A 91 -13.95 -11.59 -9.02
C ALA A 91 -13.06 -12.78 -8.58
N LEU A 92 -13.65 -13.80 -7.97
CA LEU A 92 -12.96 -14.98 -7.44
C LEU A 92 -12.84 -16.13 -8.47
N PHE A 93 -13.50 -15.99 -9.63
CA PHE A 93 -13.58 -17.06 -10.63
C PHE A 93 -12.21 -17.43 -11.21
N ASP A 94 -11.40 -16.44 -11.55
CA ASP A 94 -10.10 -16.65 -12.19
C ASP A 94 -9.11 -17.36 -11.23
N ASP A 95 -9.28 -17.16 -9.93
CA ASP A 95 -8.48 -17.81 -8.87
C ASP A 95 -9.08 -19.16 -8.42
N ASN A 96 -10.20 -19.58 -9.01
CA ASN A 96 -10.97 -20.76 -8.61
C ASN A 96 -11.26 -20.79 -7.09
N MET A 97 -11.54 -19.63 -6.51
CA MET A 97 -11.76 -19.46 -5.08
C MET A 97 -13.26 -19.46 -4.76
N PRO A 98 -13.73 -20.34 -3.86
CA PRO A 98 -15.10 -20.29 -3.40
C PRO A 98 -15.41 -18.98 -2.67
N PRO A 99 -16.59 -18.34 -2.89
CA PRO A 99 -16.99 -17.13 -2.17
C PRO A 99 -16.95 -17.25 -0.64
N GLU A 100 -17.18 -18.44 -0.13
CA GLU A 100 -17.17 -18.75 1.31
C GLU A 100 -15.80 -18.47 1.96
N VAL A 101 -14.69 -18.56 1.22
CA VAL A 101 -13.35 -18.20 1.71
C VAL A 101 -13.29 -16.72 2.03
N TYR A 102 -13.78 -15.88 1.12
CA TYR A 102 -13.85 -14.43 1.32
C TYR A 102 -14.82 -14.06 2.46
N GLU A 103 -15.99 -14.68 2.51
CA GLU A 103 -17.00 -14.44 3.55
C GLU A 103 -16.49 -14.85 4.92
N THR A 104 -15.76 -15.97 4.99
CA THR A 104 -15.08 -16.41 6.22
C THR A 104 -14.04 -15.40 6.68
N LEU A 105 -13.19 -14.91 5.77
CA LEU A 105 -12.21 -13.86 6.08
C LEU A 105 -12.89 -12.62 6.69
N VAL A 106 -13.95 -12.13 6.05
CA VAL A 106 -14.72 -10.97 6.56
C VAL A 106 -15.28 -11.25 7.95
N THR A 107 -15.82 -12.45 8.16
CA THR A 107 -16.40 -12.87 9.44
C THR A 107 -15.33 -12.90 10.54
N GLU A 108 -14.20 -13.55 10.30
CA GLU A 108 -13.09 -13.67 11.26
C GLU A 108 -12.46 -12.31 11.59
N VAL A 109 -12.29 -11.43 10.60
CA VAL A 109 -11.83 -10.06 10.83
C VAL A 109 -12.81 -9.30 11.73
N ASN A 110 -14.12 -9.38 11.48
CA ASN A 110 -15.13 -8.73 12.31
C ASN A 110 -15.13 -9.27 13.75
N GLN A 111 -14.98 -10.57 13.95
CA GLN A 111 -14.86 -11.18 15.27
C GLN A 111 -13.59 -10.72 16.02
N SER A 112 -12.53 -10.39 15.27
CA SER A 112 -11.25 -9.92 15.81
C SER A 112 -11.20 -8.42 16.15
N LEU A 113 -12.19 -7.62 15.72
CA LEU A 113 -12.25 -6.18 15.98
C LEU A 113 -12.10 -5.80 17.48
N PRO A 114 -12.62 -6.54 18.46
CA PRO A 114 -12.36 -6.23 19.87
C PRO A 114 -10.88 -6.19 20.23
N THR A 115 -10.04 -7.02 19.61
CA THR A 115 -8.58 -7.01 19.80
C THR A 115 -7.96 -5.74 19.22
N LEU A 116 -8.37 -5.34 18.03
CA LEU A 116 -7.95 -4.07 17.43
C LEU A 116 -8.37 -2.87 18.30
N HIS A 117 -9.59 -2.89 18.83
CA HIS A 117 -10.07 -1.83 19.73
C HIS A 117 -9.26 -1.77 21.04
N ARG A 118 -8.80 -2.93 21.58
CA ARG A 118 -7.88 -2.96 22.73
C ARG A 118 -6.54 -2.33 22.38
N TYR A 119 -6.00 -2.61 21.20
CA TYR A 119 -4.78 -2.00 20.72
C TYR A 119 -4.92 -0.48 20.62
N PHE A 120 -6.01 0.04 20.03
CA PHE A 120 -6.23 1.48 19.96
C PHE A 120 -6.37 2.14 21.34
N LYS A 121 -7.00 1.47 22.31
CA LYS A 121 -7.04 1.94 23.71
C LYS A 121 -5.64 2.01 24.33
N LEU A 122 -4.79 1.03 24.05
CA LEU A 122 -3.39 1.05 24.49
C LEU A 122 -2.61 2.18 23.81
N ARG A 123 -2.73 2.29 22.50
CA ARG A 123 -2.10 3.33 21.68
C ARG A 123 -2.48 4.74 22.16
N LYS A 124 -3.76 4.98 22.43
CA LYS A 124 -4.26 6.24 23.01
C LYS A 124 -3.50 6.60 24.30
N ARG A 125 -3.32 5.62 25.20
CA ARG A 125 -2.58 5.83 26.47
C ARG A 125 -1.11 6.11 26.23
N MET A 126 -0.46 5.37 25.34
CA MET A 126 0.96 5.55 25.01
C MET A 126 1.25 6.92 24.38
N LEU A 127 0.34 7.43 23.56
CA LEU A 127 0.40 8.77 22.96
C LEU A 127 -0.04 9.90 23.91
N GLY A 128 -0.49 9.60 25.11
CA GLY A 128 -0.95 10.59 26.08
C GLY A 128 -2.22 11.35 25.70
N ILE A 129 -3.03 10.80 24.76
CA ILE A 129 -4.25 11.45 24.26
C ILE A 129 -5.35 11.35 25.33
N LYS A 130 -5.82 12.51 25.83
CA LYS A 130 -6.84 12.58 26.89
C LYS A 130 -8.27 12.59 26.36
N ASP A 131 -8.50 13.26 25.24
CA ASP A 131 -9.77 13.32 24.51
C ASP A 131 -9.99 12.10 23.60
N GLU A 132 -10.87 12.17 22.62
CA GLU A 132 -11.09 11.10 21.67
C GLU A 132 -9.89 10.92 20.73
N MET A 133 -9.51 9.65 20.51
CA MET A 133 -8.56 9.28 19.46
C MET A 133 -9.21 9.50 18.10
N ARG A 134 -8.50 10.17 17.20
CA ARG A 134 -8.94 10.47 15.83
C ARG A 134 -8.13 9.70 14.81
N TYR A 135 -8.55 9.69 13.57
CA TYR A 135 -7.86 8.99 12.49
C TYR A 135 -6.39 9.41 12.34
N TYR A 136 -6.09 10.70 12.50
CA TYR A 136 -4.72 11.23 12.47
C TYR A 136 -3.85 10.83 13.67
N ASP A 137 -4.37 10.08 14.64
CA ASP A 137 -3.62 9.52 15.76
C ASP A 137 -3.21 8.06 15.56
N ILE A 138 -3.60 7.46 14.42
CA ILE A 138 -3.33 6.04 14.14
C ILE A 138 -1.87 5.80 13.73
N TYR A 139 -1.24 6.75 13.07
CA TYR A 139 0.03 6.54 12.38
C TYR A 139 1.30 7.02 13.09
N PRO A 140 1.29 7.98 14.04
CA PRO A 140 2.54 8.42 14.64
C PRO A 140 3.24 7.24 15.33
N PRO A 141 4.58 7.16 15.26
CA PRO A 141 5.33 6.08 15.90
C PRO A 141 5.12 6.09 17.43
N LEU A 142 4.99 4.91 18.03
CA LEU A 142 4.87 4.74 19.49
C LEU A 142 6.22 4.71 20.19
N VAL A 143 7.28 4.47 19.45
CA VAL A 143 8.67 4.49 19.91
C VAL A 143 9.45 5.46 19.04
N ASN A 144 10.31 6.24 19.70
CA ASN A 144 11.21 7.12 18.97
C ASN A 144 12.39 6.29 18.45
N LEU A 145 12.54 6.25 17.13
CA LEU A 145 13.71 5.63 16.49
C LEU A 145 14.78 6.71 16.34
N GLU A 146 16.00 6.43 16.83
CA GLU A 146 17.09 7.41 16.91
C GLU A 146 17.61 7.86 15.53
N LYS A 147 17.33 7.09 14.48
CA LYS A 147 17.74 7.43 13.12
C LYS A 147 16.64 7.09 12.11
N PRO A 148 16.62 7.79 10.96
CA PRO A 148 15.76 7.41 9.83
C PRO A 148 16.18 6.04 9.28
N PHE A 149 15.25 5.36 8.62
CA PHE A 149 15.50 4.14 7.86
C PHE A 149 15.76 4.51 6.40
N SER A 150 17.02 4.67 6.03
CA SER A 150 17.39 4.87 4.63
C SER A 150 17.03 3.65 3.77
N ILE A 151 17.09 3.79 2.46
CA ILE A 151 16.89 2.64 1.57
C ILE A 151 17.96 1.56 1.80
N GLU A 152 19.20 1.96 2.12
CA GLU A 152 20.30 1.05 2.44
C GLU A 152 20.03 0.29 3.74
N ASP A 153 19.52 0.97 4.78
CA ASP A 153 19.10 0.34 6.03
C ASP A 153 17.95 -0.64 5.78
N SER A 154 16.98 -0.26 4.95
CA SER A 154 15.84 -1.10 4.57
C SER A 154 16.28 -2.38 3.86
N ILE A 155 17.21 -2.26 2.91
CA ILE A 155 17.81 -3.40 2.20
C ILE A 155 18.51 -4.34 3.17
N GLU A 156 19.33 -3.81 4.07
CA GLU A 156 20.14 -4.64 4.99
C GLU A 156 19.26 -5.31 6.07
N VAL A 157 18.29 -4.59 6.63
CA VAL A 157 17.34 -5.17 7.61
C VAL A 157 16.53 -6.28 6.96
N THR A 158 16.01 -6.04 5.76
CA THR A 158 15.25 -7.03 4.99
C THR A 158 16.10 -8.25 4.68
N ARG A 159 17.34 -8.06 4.20
CA ARG A 159 18.28 -9.16 3.93
C ARG A 159 18.49 -10.05 5.16
N ARG A 160 18.69 -9.45 6.34
CA ARG A 160 18.84 -10.22 7.58
C ARG A 160 17.58 -10.97 7.98
N ALA A 161 16.43 -10.34 7.83
CA ALA A 161 15.14 -10.94 8.16
C ALA A 161 14.80 -12.14 7.25
N LEU A 162 15.14 -12.05 5.95
CA LEU A 162 14.82 -13.08 4.96
C LEU A 162 15.83 -14.25 4.93
N LYS A 163 16.98 -14.13 5.61
CA LYS A 163 18.02 -15.17 5.62
C LYS A 163 17.50 -16.59 5.94
N PRO A 164 16.53 -16.81 6.86
CA PRO A 164 15.98 -18.13 7.13
C PRO A 164 15.26 -18.79 5.95
N LEU A 165 14.88 -18.03 4.90
CA LEU A 165 14.17 -18.56 3.72
C LEU A 165 15.11 -19.33 2.75
N GLY A 166 16.41 -19.35 3.03
CA GLY A 166 17.37 -20.18 2.30
C GLY A 166 18.11 -19.48 1.17
N ALA A 167 19.07 -20.21 0.59
CA ALA A 167 20.04 -19.65 -0.35
C ALA A 167 19.41 -19.20 -1.67
N GLU A 168 18.45 -19.96 -2.18
CA GLU A 168 17.77 -19.67 -3.44
C GLU A 168 16.96 -18.36 -3.35
N TYR A 169 16.17 -18.21 -2.29
CA TYR A 169 15.42 -16.99 -2.01
C TYR A 169 16.37 -15.78 -1.91
N MET A 170 17.46 -15.93 -1.16
CA MET A 170 18.45 -14.87 -0.99
C MET A 170 19.17 -14.50 -2.28
N ALA A 171 19.44 -15.47 -3.15
CA ALA A 171 20.06 -15.20 -4.46
C ALA A 171 19.14 -14.34 -5.35
N ALA A 172 17.83 -14.63 -5.38
CA ALA A 172 16.85 -13.84 -6.11
C ALA A 172 16.71 -12.42 -5.53
N TYR A 173 16.66 -12.30 -4.20
CA TYR A 173 16.64 -11.01 -3.50
C TYR A 173 17.87 -10.16 -3.84
N ASP A 174 19.08 -10.73 -3.68
CA ASP A 174 20.33 -10.01 -3.92
C ASP A 174 20.50 -9.62 -5.38
N LEU A 175 20.01 -10.43 -6.31
CA LEU A 175 20.00 -10.12 -7.74
C LEU A 175 19.15 -8.86 -8.02
N GLY A 176 17.95 -8.78 -7.45
CA GLY A 176 17.04 -7.64 -7.61
C GLY A 176 17.62 -6.35 -7.04
N VAL A 177 18.19 -6.43 -5.84
CA VAL A 177 18.85 -5.28 -5.19
C VAL A 177 20.06 -4.81 -5.99
N LYS A 178 20.96 -5.72 -6.37
CA LYS A 178 22.17 -5.42 -7.15
C LYS A 178 21.86 -4.77 -8.49
N ASN A 179 20.83 -5.21 -9.18
CA ASN A 179 20.43 -4.68 -10.48
C ASN A 179 19.43 -3.53 -10.38
N ARG A 180 19.09 -3.10 -9.17
CA ARG A 180 18.23 -1.92 -8.92
C ARG A 180 16.88 -2.01 -9.63
N TRP A 181 16.17 -3.13 -9.47
CA TRP A 181 14.85 -3.35 -10.07
C TRP A 181 13.75 -2.45 -9.47
N MET A 182 14.13 -1.33 -8.84
CA MET A 182 13.24 -0.48 -8.08
C MET A 182 13.42 1.00 -8.42
N HIS A 183 12.30 1.73 -8.42
CA HIS A 183 12.28 3.19 -8.39
C HIS A 183 11.86 3.63 -6.99
N VAL A 184 12.78 4.24 -6.24
CA VAL A 184 12.72 4.33 -4.78
C VAL A 184 11.92 5.52 -4.29
N TYR A 185 12.36 6.75 -4.63
CA TYR A 185 11.86 7.96 -3.98
C TYR A 185 10.62 8.55 -4.67
N PRO A 186 9.77 9.29 -3.93
CA PRO A 186 8.66 10.03 -4.52
C PRO A 186 9.17 11.10 -5.49
N SER A 187 8.40 11.35 -6.54
CA SER A 187 8.64 12.43 -7.51
C SER A 187 7.33 12.96 -8.04
N GLU A 188 7.35 14.16 -8.62
CA GLU A 188 6.18 14.75 -9.25
C GLU A 188 5.65 13.88 -10.40
N GLY A 189 4.33 13.69 -10.47
CA GLY A 189 3.69 12.85 -11.47
C GLY A 189 3.87 11.34 -11.28
N LYS A 190 4.69 10.91 -10.33
CA LYS A 190 4.84 9.49 -9.99
C LYS A 190 3.58 8.95 -9.33
N ARG A 191 3.19 7.73 -9.71
CA ARG A 191 2.09 7.01 -9.06
C ARG A 191 2.37 6.84 -7.57
N SER A 192 1.35 7.09 -6.76
CA SER A 192 1.40 6.92 -5.30
C SER A 192 1.38 5.44 -4.88
N GLY A 193 1.68 5.19 -3.61
CA GLY A 193 1.76 3.86 -3.02
C GLY A 193 3.05 3.14 -3.41
N ALA A 194 3.03 1.82 -3.27
CA ALA A 194 4.07 0.93 -3.73
C ALA A 194 3.42 -0.25 -4.47
N TYR A 195 4.16 -0.86 -5.38
CA TYR A 195 3.74 -2.11 -6.02
C TYR A 195 4.91 -2.79 -6.72
N MET A 196 4.84 -4.10 -6.79
CA MET A 196 5.62 -4.90 -7.71
C MET A 196 4.84 -5.13 -9.01
N SER A 197 5.52 -5.12 -10.14
CA SER A 197 4.98 -5.49 -11.45
C SER A 197 5.82 -6.63 -12.03
N GLY A 198 5.26 -7.82 -12.04
CA GLY A 198 5.87 -9.04 -12.59
C GLY A 198 5.18 -9.56 -13.85
N GLY A 199 4.35 -8.72 -14.51
CA GLY A 199 3.53 -9.13 -15.65
C GLY A 199 4.27 -9.48 -16.95
N ALA A 200 5.58 -9.21 -17.02
CA ALA A 200 6.40 -9.58 -18.16
C ALA A 200 7.26 -10.80 -17.78
N TYR A 201 6.87 -11.97 -18.26
CA TYR A 201 7.44 -13.28 -17.88
C TYR A 201 8.93 -13.42 -18.18
N ASP A 202 9.38 -12.95 -19.36
CA ASP A 202 10.78 -13.12 -19.82
C ASP A 202 11.75 -12.07 -19.28
N VAL A 203 11.29 -11.15 -18.42
CA VAL A 203 12.12 -10.10 -17.85
C VAL A 203 11.95 -10.08 -16.33
N HIS A 204 12.85 -9.37 -15.66
CA HIS A 204 12.77 -9.22 -14.22
C HIS A 204 11.54 -8.41 -13.78
N PRO A 205 11.02 -8.62 -12.56
CA PRO A 205 9.98 -7.77 -11.99
C PRO A 205 10.49 -6.34 -11.76
N TYR A 206 9.56 -5.39 -11.76
CA TYR A 206 9.82 -3.98 -11.48
C TYR A 206 9.14 -3.59 -10.18
N VAL A 207 9.84 -2.87 -9.32
CA VAL A 207 9.31 -2.41 -8.03
C VAL A 207 9.19 -0.88 -8.03
N LEU A 208 8.02 -0.36 -7.75
CA LEU A 208 7.80 1.06 -7.50
C LEU A 208 7.60 1.28 -6.02
N LEU A 209 8.36 2.22 -5.44
CA LEU A 209 8.27 2.65 -4.04
C LEU A 209 8.07 4.16 -3.98
N ASN A 210 7.60 4.66 -2.86
CA ASN A 210 7.62 6.07 -2.48
C ASN A 210 8.21 6.17 -1.07
N HIS A 211 9.51 5.87 -0.97
CA HIS A 211 10.25 5.72 0.28
C HIS A 211 10.45 7.08 0.96
N ASN A 212 10.09 7.19 2.24
CA ASN A 212 10.19 8.41 3.04
C ASN A 212 11.27 8.34 4.14
N ASP A 213 12.20 7.37 4.04
CA ASP A 213 13.26 7.10 5.02
C ASP A 213 12.73 6.82 6.44
N ASP A 214 11.58 6.17 6.54
CA ASP A 214 10.93 5.76 7.78
C ASP A 214 10.72 4.24 7.85
N PHE A 215 10.30 3.76 9.02
CA PHE A 215 10.06 2.33 9.25
C PHE A 215 8.92 1.78 8.38
N GLU A 216 7.86 2.57 8.13
CA GLU A 216 6.75 2.15 7.25
C GLU A 216 7.27 1.89 5.83
N SER A 217 8.14 2.75 5.33
CA SER A 217 8.79 2.58 4.03
C SER A 217 9.70 1.36 3.97
N ALA A 218 10.44 1.08 5.06
CA ALA A 218 11.26 -0.13 5.16
C ALA A 218 10.41 -1.41 5.15
N SER A 219 9.27 -1.41 5.84
CA SER A 219 8.31 -2.52 5.83
C SER A 219 7.71 -2.72 4.43
N THR A 220 7.32 -1.62 3.78
CA THR A 220 6.80 -1.62 2.41
C THR A 220 7.83 -2.16 1.42
N PHE A 221 9.10 -1.73 1.54
CA PHE A 221 10.20 -2.28 0.74
C PHE A 221 10.30 -3.80 0.88
N ALA A 222 10.27 -4.31 2.12
CA ALA A 222 10.34 -5.75 2.37
C ALA A 222 9.17 -6.51 1.74
N HIS A 223 7.96 -5.95 1.81
CA HIS A 223 6.74 -6.50 1.22
C HIS A 223 6.84 -6.58 -0.31
N GLU A 224 7.16 -5.46 -0.98
CA GLU A 224 7.24 -5.43 -2.45
C GLU A 224 8.38 -6.31 -2.99
N TYR A 225 9.49 -6.41 -2.26
CA TYR A 225 10.55 -7.35 -2.63
C TYR A 225 10.16 -8.82 -2.37
N GLY A 226 9.27 -9.09 -1.43
CA GLY A 226 8.65 -10.40 -1.28
C GLY A 226 7.92 -10.84 -2.55
N HIS A 227 7.07 -9.95 -3.08
CA HIS A 227 6.40 -10.18 -4.37
C HIS A 227 7.40 -10.32 -5.54
N ALA A 228 8.47 -9.51 -5.57
CA ALA A 228 9.47 -9.59 -6.62
C ALA A 228 10.19 -10.94 -6.63
N VAL A 229 10.61 -11.43 -5.46
CA VAL A 229 11.25 -12.76 -5.33
C VAL A 229 10.26 -13.87 -5.67
N HIS A 230 9.01 -13.80 -5.21
CA HIS A 230 7.95 -14.75 -5.57
C HIS A 230 7.80 -14.83 -7.10
N SER A 231 7.73 -13.70 -7.80
CA SER A 231 7.61 -13.69 -9.26
C SER A 231 8.84 -14.28 -9.95
N VAL A 232 10.06 -14.01 -9.46
CA VAL A 232 11.29 -14.61 -10.00
C VAL A 232 11.26 -16.12 -9.87
N LEU A 233 10.94 -16.63 -8.68
CA LEU A 233 10.90 -18.08 -8.43
C LEU A 233 9.78 -18.75 -9.23
N ALA A 234 8.60 -18.14 -9.28
CA ALA A 234 7.48 -18.67 -10.07
C ALA A 234 7.84 -18.73 -11.57
N ASN A 235 8.40 -17.67 -12.14
CA ASN A 235 8.77 -17.61 -13.56
C ASN A 235 9.92 -18.59 -13.90
N THR A 236 10.76 -18.95 -12.93
CA THR A 236 11.83 -19.94 -13.13
C THR A 236 11.28 -21.36 -13.18
N GLU A 237 10.28 -21.67 -12.36
CA GLU A 237 9.77 -23.03 -12.17
C GLU A 237 8.49 -23.34 -12.96
N GLN A 238 7.74 -22.32 -13.40
CA GLN A 238 6.45 -22.45 -14.03
C GLN A 238 6.48 -21.98 -15.49
N LEU A 239 5.65 -22.58 -16.33
CA LEU A 239 5.36 -22.06 -17.66
C LEU A 239 4.59 -20.73 -17.55
N TRP A 240 4.67 -19.90 -18.58
CA TRP A 240 3.99 -18.59 -18.62
C TRP A 240 2.51 -18.66 -18.24
N GLU A 241 1.80 -19.71 -18.70
CA GLU A 241 0.38 -19.90 -18.44
C GLU A 241 0.05 -20.16 -16.96
N THR A 242 1.03 -20.63 -16.18
CA THR A 242 0.85 -21.03 -14.77
C THR A 242 1.72 -20.25 -13.79
N ALA A 243 2.53 -19.30 -14.28
CA ALA A 243 3.43 -18.52 -13.44
C ALA A 243 2.72 -17.42 -12.63
N SER A 244 1.49 -17.02 -13.04
CA SER A 244 0.69 -16.07 -12.26
C SER A 244 0.07 -16.74 -11.03
N TYR A 245 -0.16 -15.95 -10.00
CA TYR A 245 -0.75 -16.40 -8.72
C TYR A 245 -1.84 -15.44 -8.26
N SER A 246 -2.75 -15.95 -7.44
CA SER A 246 -3.87 -15.14 -6.93
C SER A 246 -3.40 -14.07 -5.96
N THR A 247 -4.08 -12.94 -5.95
CA THR A 247 -3.84 -11.87 -4.96
C THR A 247 -4.02 -12.38 -3.54
N PHE A 248 -4.97 -13.28 -3.29
CA PHE A 248 -5.19 -13.86 -1.97
C PHE A 248 -3.95 -14.60 -1.44
N ILE A 249 -3.26 -15.35 -2.30
CA ILE A 249 -2.01 -16.04 -1.93
C ILE A 249 -0.83 -15.07 -1.84
N ALA A 250 -0.80 -14.06 -2.72
CA ALA A 250 0.29 -13.08 -2.73
C ALA A 250 0.36 -12.26 -1.44
N GLU A 251 -0.79 -11.95 -0.82
CA GLU A 251 -0.91 -11.03 0.31
C GLU A 251 -0.99 -11.76 1.68
N THR A 252 -0.92 -13.08 1.70
CA THR A 252 -0.86 -13.87 2.95
C THR A 252 0.55 -14.32 3.28
#